data_3b1ca6e753fa3454f1496f8268905667
#
_entry.id   3b1ca6e753fa3454f1496f8268905667
#
_cell.length_a   1.000
_cell.length_b   1.000
_cell.length_c   1.000
_cell.angle_alpha   90.00
_cell.angle_beta   90.00
_cell.angle_gamma   90.00
#
_symmetry.space_group_name_H-M   'P 1'
#
loop_
_entity.id
_entity.type
_entity.pdbx_description
1 polymer ?
#
loop_
_entity_poly.entity_id
_entity_poly.type
_entity_poly.pdbx_seq_one_letter_code
_entity_poly.pdbx_strand_id
1 'polypeptide(L)'
;MSLMRSMLLAASQNQWLRHRAVNYSFVRRTVSRFMPGETLDDALGAAQILRGKRIGAVFTHLGENIKDRAEAQQVADHYHQVLERLREKGQQAEISVKLTQLGLDLSPELCFEHLNAIIEYAQKDSIVWVDMEASNYVDATLDLYRRALATHANAGICLQAYLHRTKDDLAKLLPLRPSIRLVKGAYNEPPEIAFARKQDVDESYFGLGKQMLRAKKENCCLRAAFGTHDVALIHRLACFASAEGFAKKDFEVQMLYGIQRAEQERLASEGCTSIVLVAYGDYWYPWFVRRLAERPANLWFMVRNVFAA
;
A
#
# COMPACT_ATOMS: atom_id res chain seq x y z
N MET A 1 -16.16 -16.12 -4.43
CA MET A 1 -15.72 -14.91 -5.18
C MET A 1 -16.62 -14.74 -6.40
N SER A 2 -16.97 -13.51 -6.85
CA SER A 2 -17.77 -13.35 -8.07
C SER A 2 -16.92 -13.72 -9.30
N LEU A 3 -17.52 -14.45 -10.25
CA LEU A 3 -16.92 -14.84 -11.54
C LEU A 3 -16.25 -13.63 -12.23
N MET A 4 -16.85 -12.45 -12.12
CA MET A 4 -16.35 -11.19 -12.65
C MET A 4 -15.01 -10.76 -12.05
N ARG A 5 -14.77 -10.96 -10.73
CA ARG A 5 -13.48 -10.67 -10.09
C ARG A 5 -12.37 -11.56 -10.67
N SER A 6 -12.65 -12.86 -10.83
CA SER A 6 -11.69 -13.81 -11.39
C SER A 6 -11.35 -13.47 -12.85
N MET A 7 -12.35 -13.08 -13.66
CA MET A 7 -12.14 -12.65 -15.05
C MET A 7 -11.28 -11.37 -15.13
N LEU A 8 -11.52 -10.39 -14.26
CA LEU A 8 -10.72 -9.16 -14.21
C LEU A 8 -9.28 -9.44 -13.79
N LEU A 9 -9.08 -10.31 -12.80
CA LEU A 9 -7.73 -10.70 -12.37
C LEU A 9 -6.98 -11.44 -13.49
N ALA A 10 -7.63 -12.32 -14.24
CA ALA A 10 -7.05 -12.94 -15.44
C ALA A 10 -6.75 -11.91 -16.53
N ALA A 11 -7.65 -10.94 -16.76
CA ALA A 11 -7.42 -9.86 -17.72
C ALA A 11 -6.26 -8.95 -17.35
N SER A 12 -5.94 -8.78 -16.05
CA SER A 12 -4.82 -7.96 -15.58
C SER A 12 -3.46 -8.47 -16.05
N GLN A 13 -3.34 -9.78 -16.32
CA GLN A 13 -2.10 -10.42 -16.78
C GLN A 13 -2.01 -10.51 -18.32
N ASN A 14 -3.05 -10.09 -19.05
CA ASN A 14 -3.09 -10.22 -20.51
C ASN A 14 -2.39 -9.05 -21.19
N GLN A 15 -1.21 -9.31 -21.80
CA GLN A 15 -0.39 -8.30 -22.48
C GLN A 15 -1.09 -7.65 -23.68
N TRP A 16 -1.91 -8.39 -24.43
CA TRP A 16 -2.63 -7.87 -25.57
C TRP A 16 -3.71 -6.85 -25.15
N LEU A 17 -4.44 -7.16 -24.07
CA LEU A 17 -5.40 -6.22 -23.50
C LEU A 17 -4.69 -4.96 -22.95
N ARG A 18 -3.52 -5.11 -22.35
CA ARG A 18 -2.68 -4.00 -21.89
C ARG A 18 -2.36 -3.06 -23.04
N HIS A 19 -1.78 -3.56 -24.15
CA HIS A 19 -1.40 -2.73 -25.27
C HIS A 19 -2.56 -1.98 -25.92
N ARG A 20 -3.76 -2.58 -25.93
CA ARG A 20 -4.94 -1.89 -26.43
C ARG A 20 -5.52 -0.89 -25.44
N ALA A 21 -5.63 -1.24 -24.16
CA ALA A 21 -6.22 -0.40 -23.13
C ALA A 21 -5.49 0.95 -22.99
N VAL A 22 -4.15 0.94 -23.08
CA VAL A 22 -3.31 2.15 -22.95
C VAL A 22 -3.61 3.19 -24.03
N ASN A 23 -4.10 2.79 -25.20
CA ASN A 23 -4.34 3.68 -26.35
C ASN A 23 -5.70 4.38 -26.31
N TYR A 24 -6.63 3.97 -25.40
CA TYR A 24 -7.93 4.61 -25.32
C TYR A 24 -7.93 5.80 -24.35
N SER A 25 -8.23 7.00 -24.86
CA SER A 25 -8.27 8.25 -24.07
C SER A 25 -9.21 8.17 -22.86
N PHE A 26 -10.31 7.43 -22.99
CA PHE A 26 -11.27 7.20 -21.92
C PHE A 26 -10.65 6.36 -20.77
N VAL A 27 -9.82 5.34 -21.09
CA VAL A 27 -9.12 4.53 -20.08
C VAL A 27 -8.14 5.41 -19.32
N ARG A 28 -7.34 6.22 -20.02
CA ARG A 28 -6.43 7.20 -19.41
C ARG A 28 -7.16 8.17 -18.49
N ARG A 29 -8.31 8.72 -18.90
CA ARG A 29 -9.14 9.60 -18.06
C ARG A 29 -9.68 8.88 -16.81
N THR A 30 -9.95 7.58 -16.91
CA THR A 30 -10.40 6.80 -15.75
C THR A 30 -9.24 6.49 -14.81
N VAL A 31 -8.06 6.14 -15.35
CA VAL A 31 -6.83 5.89 -14.59
C VAL A 31 -6.39 7.13 -13.85
N SER A 32 -6.45 8.32 -14.47
CA SER A 32 -6.04 9.60 -13.83
C SER A 32 -6.84 9.96 -12.56
N ARG A 33 -7.95 9.27 -12.29
CA ARG A 33 -8.67 9.40 -11.02
C ARG A 33 -7.97 8.67 -9.87
N PHE A 34 -7.15 7.64 -10.16
CA PHE A 34 -6.55 6.73 -9.20
C PHE A 34 -5.03 6.85 -9.11
N MET A 35 -4.41 7.49 -10.10
CA MET A 35 -2.99 7.84 -10.09
C MET A 35 -2.79 9.20 -10.78
N PRO A 36 -1.87 10.03 -10.29
CA PRO A 36 -1.68 11.39 -10.83
C PRO A 36 -1.09 11.40 -12.24
N GLY A 37 -0.28 10.41 -12.58
CA GLY A 37 0.42 10.28 -13.85
C GLY A 37 1.44 9.14 -13.83
N GLU A 38 2.27 9.08 -14.86
CA GLU A 38 3.28 8.02 -15.02
C GLU A 38 4.66 8.45 -14.49
N THR A 39 4.90 9.76 -14.33
CA THR A 39 6.20 10.31 -13.94
C THR A 39 6.31 10.60 -12.44
N LEU A 40 7.53 10.65 -11.94
CA LEU A 40 7.80 11.11 -10.57
C LEU A 40 7.33 12.55 -10.34
N ASP A 41 7.44 13.42 -11.34
CA ASP A 41 7.00 14.81 -11.21
C ASP A 41 5.48 14.92 -11.06
N ASP A 42 4.70 14.06 -11.71
CA ASP A 42 3.24 13.97 -11.49
C ASP A 42 2.93 13.57 -10.04
N ALA A 43 3.67 12.61 -9.51
CA ALA A 43 3.51 12.16 -8.12
C ALA A 43 3.89 13.26 -7.11
N LEU A 44 5.00 13.96 -7.34
CA LEU A 44 5.45 15.09 -6.52
C LEU A 44 4.44 16.24 -6.54
N GLY A 45 3.87 16.56 -7.70
CA GLY A 45 2.80 17.55 -7.83
C GLY A 45 1.55 17.18 -7.03
N ALA A 46 1.14 15.90 -7.11
CA ALA A 46 0.02 15.39 -6.32
C ALA A 46 0.27 15.47 -4.80
N ALA A 47 1.48 15.13 -4.36
CA ALA A 47 1.86 15.24 -2.94
C ALA A 47 1.84 16.68 -2.44
N GLN A 48 2.25 17.62 -3.26
CA GLN A 48 2.18 19.04 -2.91
C GLN A 48 0.73 19.50 -2.70
N ILE A 49 -0.21 19.05 -3.55
CA ILE A 49 -1.65 19.35 -3.41
C ILE A 49 -2.19 18.71 -2.11
N LEU A 50 -1.82 17.45 -1.82
CA LEU A 50 -2.23 16.75 -0.60
C LEU A 50 -1.69 17.46 0.65
N ARG A 51 -0.44 17.90 0.64
CA ARG A 51 0.18 18.67 1.73
C ARG A 51 -0.57 19.95 2.04
N GLY A 52 -1.04 20.67 1.01
CA GLY A 52 -1.89 21.86 1.17
C GLY A 52 -3.21 21.56 1.93
N LYS A 53 -3.65 20.31 1.93
CA LYS A 53 -4.81 19.80 2.67
C LYS A 53 -4.45 19.13 4.00
N ARG A 54 -3.20 19.19 4.44
CA ARG A 54 -2.66 18.51 5.63
C ARG A 54 -2.75 16.98 5.53
N ILE A 55 -2.65 16.43 4.34
CA ILE A 55 -2.63 15.00 4.05
C ILE A 55 -1.21 14.61 3.67
N GLY A 56 -0.68 13.58 4.33
CA GLY A 56 0.62 13.01 4.01
C GLY A 56 0.60 12.17 2.73
N ALA A 57 1.77 11.85 2.19
CA ALA A 57 1.90 11.02 1.01
C ALA A 57 2.89 9.86 1.22
N VAL A 58 2.58 8.71 0.62
CA VAL A 58 3.49 7.57 0.44
C VAL A 58 3.61 7.31 -1.05
N PHE A 59 4.82 7.27 -1.59
CA PHE A 59 5.05 6.98 -3.00
C PHE A 59 5.30 5.50 -3.25
N THR A 60 4.71 4.95 -4.29
CA THR A 60 5.03 3.62 -4.78
C THR A 60 5.17 3.62 -6.30
N HIS A 61 6.30 3.14 -6.79
CA HIS A 61 6.53 2.96 -8.22
C HIS A 61 5.87 1.67 -8.71
N LEU A 62 5.08 1.78 -9.78
CA LEU A 62 4.39 0.64 -10.37
C LEU A 62 5.34 -0.12 -11.31
N GLY A 63 5.52 -1.40 -11.05
CA GLY A 63 6.29 -2.34 -11.83
C GLY A 63 6.02 -3.75 -11.34
N GLU A 64 6.24 -4.73 -12.17
CA GLU A 64 6.13 -6.16 -11.84
C GLU A 64 7.05 -6.95 -12.78
N ASN A 65 7.39 -8.18 -12.37
CA ASN A 65 8.13 -9.14 -13.21
C ASN A 65 9.54 -8.68 -13.59
N ILE A 66 10.36 -8.39 -12.61
CA ILE A 66 11.79 -8.15 -12.76
C ILE A 66 12.44 -9.39 -13.37
N LYS A 67 13.21 -9.22 -14.43
CA LYS A 67 13.80 -10.31 -15.21
C LYS A 67 15.24 -10.60 -14.81
N ASP A 68 15.97 -9.58 -14.42
CA ASP A 68 17.39 -9.69 -14.11
C ASP A 68 17.84 -8.69 -13.03
N ARG A 69 19.11 -8.81 -12.66
CA ARG A 69 19.74 -7.96 -11.64
C ARG A 69 19.79 -6.50 -12.03
N ALA A 70 19.94 -6.20 -13.32
CA ALA A 70 20.05 -4.82 -13.78
C ALA A 70 18.70 -4.09 -13.64
N GLU A 71 17.58 -4.75 -13.93
CA GLU A 71 16.24 -4.19 -13.69
C GLU A 71 15.99 -3.97 -12.19
N ALA A 72 16.39 -4.92 -11.33
CA ALA A 72 16.26 -4.76 -9.87
C ALA A 72 17.09 -3.56 -9.36
N GLN A 73 18.31 -3.39 -9.86
CA GLN A 73 19.17 -2.25 -9.54
C GLN A 73 18.52 -0.92 -10.00
N GLN A 74 17.97 -0.87 -11.21
CA GLN A 74 17.28 0.33 -11.70
C GLN A 74 16.11 0.73 -10.82
N VAL A 75 15.36 -0.23 -10.26
CA VAL A 75 14.28 0.07 -9.31
C VAL A 75 14.85 0.64 -8.00
N ALA A 76 15.93 0.08 -7.48
CA ALA A 76 16.59 0.62 -6.28
C ALA A 76 17.12 2.03 -6.51
N ASP A 77 17.78 2.28 -7.63
CA ASP A 77 18.28 3.61 -8.03
C ASP A 77 17.14 4.61 -8.20
N HIS A 78 16.00 4.17 -8.75
CA HIS A 78 14.82 5.00 -8.87
C HIS A 78 14.29 5.44 -7.49
N TYR A 79 14.23 4.55 -6.49
CA TYR A 79 13.82 4.94 -5.14
C TYR A 79 14.82 5.89 -4.47
N HIS A 80 16.13 5.77 -4.75
CA HIS A 80 17.12 6.76 -4.32
C HIS A 80 16.82 8.13 -4.93
N GLN A 81 16.54 8.20 -6.23
CA GLN A 81 16.14 9.46 -6.91
C GLN A 81 14.86 10.05 -6.32
N VAL A 82 13.86 9.21 -5.98
CA VAL A 82 12.63 9.67 -5.31
C VAL A 82 12.96 10.37 -4.00
N LEU A 83 13.76 9.73 -3.16
CA LEU A 83 14.16 10.27 -1.86
C LEU A 83 14.98 11.57 -1.98
N GLU A 84 15.88 11.64 -2.96
CA GLU A 84 16.66 12.84 -3.27
C GLU A 84 15.74 14.00 -3.68
N ARG A 85 14.83 13.77 -4.64
CA ARG A 85 13.88 14.76 -5.11
C ARG A 85 12.94 15.26 -4.01
N LEU A 86 12.56 14.39 -3.08
CA LEU A 86 11.77 14.77 -1.90
C LEU A 86 12.54 15.73 -0.99
N ARG A 87 13.84 15.47 -0.75
CA ARG A 87 14.71 16.36 0.03
C ARG A 87 14.90 17.71 -0.63
N GLU A 88 15.23 17.72 -1.92
CA GLU A 88 15.40 18.95 -2.69
C GLU A 88 14.17 19.87 -2.62
N LYS A 89 12.97 19.28 -2.65
CA LYS A 89 11.70 20.00 -2.58
C LYS A 89 11.23 20.29 -1.15
N GLY A 90 11.97 19.87 -0.12
CA GLY A 90 11.56 19.99 1.27
C GLY A 90 10.21 19.31 1.55
N GLN A 91 9.91 18.24 0.81
CA GLN A 91 8.69 17.47 0.97
C GLN A 91 8.93 16.29 1.91
N GLN A 92 8.12 16.20 2.95
CA GLN A 92 8.07 15.00 3.79
C GLN A 92 7.09 14.02 3.16
N ALA A 93 7.61 12.95 2.58
CA ALA A 93 6.82 11.83 2.11
C ALA A 93 7.56 10.53 2.38
N GLU A 94 6.81 9.46 2.42
CA GLU A 94 7.30 8.11 2.65
C GLU A 94 7.32 7.35 1.33
N ILE A 95 8.00 6.22 1.29
CA ILE A 95 8.00 5.33 0.13
C ILE A 95 7.49 3.94 0.50
N SER A 96 6.95 3.23 -0.47
CA SER A 96 6.50 1.86 -0.34
C SER A 96 7.08 1.02 -1.46
N VAL A 97 7.79 -0.04 -1.09
CA VAL A 97 8.54 -0.90 -2.00
C VAL A 97 7.98 -2.32 -2.00
N LYS A 98 8.07 -2.99 -3.15
CA LYS A 98 7.79 -4.43 -3.28
C LYS A 98 9.09 -5.20 -3.38
N LEU A 99 9.22 -6.27 -2.62
CA LEU A 99 10.45 -7.05 -2.61
C LEU A 99 10.68 -7.78 -3.94
N THR A 100 9.62 -8.18 -4.64
CA THR A 100 9.77 -8.76 -5.99
C THR A 100 10.36 -7.77 -7.00
N GLN A 101 10.10 -6.47 -6.85
CA GLN A 101 10.74 -5.43 -7.67
C GLN A 101 12.21 -5.18 -7.30
N LEU A 102 12.61 -5.50 -6.07
CA LEU A 102 13.99 -5.38 -5.60
C LEU A 102 14.82 -6.66 -5.84
N GLY A 103 14.23 -7.66 -6.52
CA GLY A 103 14.94 -8.87 -6.94
C GLY A 103 14.74 -10.07 -6.03
N LEU A 104 13.67 -10.14 -5.21
CA LEU A 104 13.41 -11.27 -4.32
C LEU A 104 13.36 -12.62 -5.04
N ASP A 105 12.77 -12.67 -6.25
CA ASP A 105 12.71 -13.88 -7.07
C ASP A 105 14.08 -14.29 -7.67
N LEU A 106 15.04 -13.37 -7.69
CA LEU A 106 16.40 -13.62 -8.19
C LEU A 106 17.32 -14.10 -7.05
N SER A 107 17.31 -13.39 -5.93
CA SER A 107 18.10 -13.70 -4.73
C SER A 107 17.58 -12.91 -3.54
N PRO A 108 17.26 -13.55 -2.41
CA PRO A 108 16.91 -12.87 -1.17
C PRO A 108 18.00 -11.91 -0.68
N GLU A 109 19.28 -12.27 -0.85
CA GLU A 109 20.43 -11.44 -0.45
C GLU A 109 20.51 -10.16 -1.29
N LEU A 110 20.39 -10.26 -2.61
CA LEU A 110 20.33 -9.11 -3.50
C LEU A 110 19.17 -8.19 -3.15
N CYS A 111 18.00 -8.77 -2.91
CA CYS A 111 16.82 -8.02 -2.47
C CYS A 111 17.06 -7.30 -1.15
N PHE A 112 17.71 -7.96 -0.18
CA PHE A 112 18.06 -7.35 1.09
C PHE A 112 19.07 -6.21 0.94
N GLU A 113 20.09 -6.36 0.11
CA GLU A 113 21.07 -5.31 -0.20
C GLU A 113 20.36 -4.06 -0.72
N HIS A 114 19.47 -4.20 -1.71
CA HIS A 114 18.70 -3.10 -2.26
C HIS A 114 17.77 -2.47 -1.22
N LEU A 115 17.02 -3.28 -0.47
CA LEU A 115 16.13 -2.81 0.58
C LEU A 115 16.89 -2.03 1.65
N ASN A 116 17.99 -2.58 2.13
CA ASN A 116 18.82 -1.96 3.16
C ASN A 116 19.40 -0.62 2.69
N ALA A 117 19.93 -0.56 1.47
CA ALA A 117 20.44 0.69 0.89
C ALA A 117 19.36 1.77 0.78
N ILE A 118 18.14 1.41 0.36
CA ILE A 118 17.01 2.35 0.29
C ILE A 118 16.62 2.86 1.69
N ILE A 119 16.54 1.98 2.70
CA ILE A 119 16.18 2.35 4.07
C ILE A 119 17.25 3.26 4.68
N GLU A 120 18.51 2.93 4.48
CA GLU A 120 19.65 3.73 4.95
C GLU A 120 19.66 5.12 4.31
N TYR A 121 19.42 5.18 2.99
CA TYR A 121 19.33 6.45 2.26
C TYR A 121 18.10 7.28 2.67
N ALA A 122 16.96 6.68 3.01
CA ALA A 122 15.76 7.37 3.46
C ALA A 122 15.96 8.13 4.78
N GLN A 123 16.93 7.73 5.60
CA GLN A 123 17.24 8.30 6.92
C GLN A 123 16.06 8.21 7.92
N LYS A 124 16.23 8.81 9.10
CA LYS A 124 15.27 8.69 10.20
C LYS A 124 13.93 9.40 9.97
N ASP A 125 13.88 10.32 9.00
CA ASP A 125 12.71 11.18 8.78
C ASP A 125 11.69 10.64 7.76
N SER A 126 12.02 9.52 7.09
CA SER A 126 11.14 8.89 6.10
C SER A 126 11.06 7.38 6.33
N ILE A 127 9.83 6.88 6.44
CA ILE A 127 9.59 5.42 6.53
C ILE A 127 9.64 4.80 5.13
N VAL A 128 10.32 3.66 5.06
CA VAL A 128 10.28 2.75 3.92
C VAL A 128 9.34 1.59 4.27
N TRP A 129 8.17 1.59 3.66
CA TRP A 129 7.19 0.53 3.82
C TRP A 129 7.52 -0.66 2.92
N VAL A 130 7.64 -1.83 3.49
CA VAL A 130 7.72 -3.09 2.76
C VAL A 130 6.29 -3.58 2.51
N ASP A 131 5.85 -3.57 1.24
CA ASP A 131 4.55 -4.09 0.86
C ASP A 131 4.50 -5.61 1.02
N MET A 132 3.36 -6.13 1.48
CA MET A 132 3.11 -7.56 1.49
C MET A 132 2.47 -7.97 0.16
N GLU A 133 3.07 -8.95 -0.48
CA GLU A 133 2.61 -9.49 -1.76
C GLU A 133 1.80 -10.79 -1.60
N ALA A 134 1.83 -11.71 -2.56
CA ALA A 134 1.09 -12.96 -2.48
C ALA A 134 1.59 -13.86 -1.34
N SER A 135 0.77 -14.82 -0.93
CA SER A 135 1.02 -15.64 0.27
C SER A 135 2.34 -16.42 0.26
N ASN A 136 2.82 -16.80 -0.92
CA ASN A 136 4.11 -17.48 -1.10
C ASN A 136 5.33 -16.59 -0.75
N TYR A 137 5.17 -15.26 -0.69
CA TYR A 137 6.24 -14.33 -0.33
C TYR A 137 6.24 -13.92 1.15
N VAL A 138 5.22 -14.31 1.92
CA VAL A 138 5.05 -13.83 3.30
C VAL A 138 6.26 -14.15 4.17
N ASP A 139 6.76 -15.39 4.14
CA ASP A 139 7.87 -15.79 4.99
C ASP A 139 9.16 -15.04 4.65
N ALA A 140 9.49 -14.95 3.36
CA ALA A 140 10.65 -14.19 2.90
C ALA A 140 10.53 -12.71 3.25
N THR A 141 9.34 -12.10 3.06
CA THR A 141 9.08 -10.70 3.39
C THR A 141 9.27 -10.44 4.89
N LEU A 142 8.72 -11.31 5.74
CA LEU A 142 8.89 -11.19 7.19
C LEU A 142 10.34 -11.35 7.64
N ASP A 143 11.10 -12.26 7.01
CA ASP A 143 12.52 -12.46 7.31
C ASP A 143 13.35 -11.22 6.93
N LEU A 144 13.24 -10.75 5.69
CA LEU A 144 13.98 -9.57 5.24
C LEU A 144 13.59 -8.32 6.04
N TYR A 145 12.31 -8.16 6.38
CA TYR A 145 11.86 -7.07 7.23
C TYR A 145 12.49 -7.13 8.63
N ARG A 146 12.53 -8.31 9.28
CA ARG A 146 13.16 -8.44 10.61
C ARG A 146 14.65 -8.11 10.56
N ARG A 147 15.34 -8.55 9.51
CA ARG A 147 16.76 -8.21 9.28
C ARG A 147 16.95 -6.69 9.15
N ALA A 148 16.11 -6.03 8.36
CA ALA A 148 16.14 -4.57 8.20
C ALA A 148 15.81 -3.84 9.52
N LEU A 149 14.77 -4.28 10.24
CA LEU A 149 14.34 -3.66 11.49
C LEU A 149 15.39 -3.80 12.61
N ALA A 150 16.26 -4.80 12.56
CA ALA A 150 17.34 -4.98 13.52
C ALA A 150 18.36 -3.82 13.51
N THR A 151 18.49 -3.12 12.39
CA THR A 151 19.44 -2.02 12.20
C THR A 151 18.78 -0.66 11.92
N HIS A 152 17.53 -0.65 11.45
CA HIS A 152 16.85 0.56 11.00
C HIS A 152 15.45 0.69 11.58
N ALA A 153 15.22 1.68 12.42
CA ALA A 153 13.89 1.95 13.00
C ALA A 153 12.87 2.55 11.99
N ASN A 154 13.33 3.01 10.82
CA ASN A 154 12.51 3.61 9.76
C ASN A 154 12.03 2.59 8.71
N ALA A 155 12.11 1.30 9.01
CA ALA A 155 11.46 0.27 8.24
C ALA A 155 10.01 0.04 8.74
N GLY A 156 9.05 0.00 7.83
CA GLY A 156 7.67 -0.39 8.11
C GLY A 156 7.27 -1.62 7.31
N ILE A 157 6.28 -2.37 7.79
CA ILE A 157 5.77 -3.55 7.09
C ILE A 157 4.27 -3.47 6.87
N CYS A 158 3.81 -3.95 5.71
CA CYS A 158 2.40 -4.15 5.42
C CYS A 158 1.97 -5.56 5.81
N LEU A 159 0.87 -5.69 6.57
CA LEU A 159 0.26 -6.98 6.91
C LEU A 159 -1.16 -7.07 6.33
N GLN A 160 -1.56 -8.27 5.91
CA GLN A 160 -2.83 -8.51 5.24
C GLN A 160 -3.80 -9.27 6.15
N ALA A 161 -4.89 -8.60 6.57
CA ALA A 161 -5.83 -9.14 7.53
C ALA A 161 -6.62 -10.37 7.05
N TYR A 162 -6.68 -10.60 5.73
CA TYR A 162 -7.42 -11.74 5.18
C TYR A 162 -6.67 -13.07 5.33
N LEU A 163 -5.35 -13.07 5.54
CA LEU A 163 -4.58 -14.29 5.75
C LEU A 163 -4.80 -14.84 7.17
N HIS A 164 -5.09 -16.12 7.29
CA HIS A 164 -5.29 -16.78 8.58
C HIS A 164 -4.10 -16.62 9.52
N ARG A 165 -2.87 -16.64 8.98
CA ARG A 165 -1.62 -16.54 9.73
C ARG A 165 -1.32 -15.15 10.31
N THR A 166 -1.96 -14.07 9.81
CA THR A 166 -1.58 -12.69 10.14
C THR A 166 -1.65 -12.38 11.64
N LYS A 167 -2.55 -13.03 12.37
CA LYS A 167 -2.62 -12.89 13.84
C LYS A 167 -1.33 -13.34 14.53
N ASP A 168 -0.79 -14.48 14.11
CA ASP A 168 0.42 -15.05 14.69
C ASP A 168 1.66 -14.29 14.22
N ASP A 169 1.68 -13.86 12.96
CA ASP A 169 2.76 -13.04 12.41
C ASP A 169 2.84 -11.68 13.12
N LEU A 170 1.70 -11.05 13.38
CA LEU A 170 1.62 -9.81 14.17
C LEU A 170 2.17 -10.03 15.59
N ALA A 171 1.72 -11.08 16.28
CA ALA A 171 2.18 -11.40 17.63
C ALA A 171 3.71 -11.59 17.71
N LYS A 172 4.31 -12.20 16.68
CA LYS A 172 5.77 -12.39 16.59
C LYS A 172 6.54 -11.12 16.25
N LEU A 173 5.90 -10.13 15.63
CA LEU A 173 6.53 -8.85 15.28
C LEU A 173 6.47 -7.83 16.42
N LEU A 174 5.41 -7.80 17.20
CA LEU A 174 5.19 -6.79 18.25
C LEU A 174 6.37 -6.62 19.23
N PRO A 175 7.07 -7.69 19.68
CA PRO A 175 8.24 -7.54 20.56
C PRO A 175 9.39 -6.73 19.93
N LEU A 176 9.43 -6.61 18.60
CA LEU A 176 10.43 -5.85 17.86
C LEU A 176 10.07 -4.37 17.69
N ARG A 177 8.94 -3.91 18.23
CA ARG A 177 8.41 -2.54 18.11
C ARG A 177 8.27 -2.06 16.66
N PRO A 178 7.55 -2.78 15.80
CA PRO A 178 7.45 -2.48 14.38
C PRO A 178 6.59 -1.24 14.09
N SER A 179 6.80 -0.64 12.90
CA SER A 179 5.80 0.19 12.22
C SER A 179 4.97 -0.71 11.31
N ILE A 180 3.65 -0.77 11.53
CA ILE A 180 2.77 -1.71 10.80
C ILE A 180 1.69 -0.95 10.04
N ARG A 181 1.54 -1.29 8.74
CA ARG A 181 0.41 -0.92 7.91
C ARG A 181 -0.50 -2.13 7.72
N LEU A 182 -1.66 -2.11 8.33
CA LEU A 182 -2.66 -3.17 8.19
C LEU A 182 -3.55 -2.88 6.97
N VAL A 183 -3.64 -3.84 6.05
CA VAL A 183 -4.55 -3.82 4.89
C VAL A 183 -5.47 -5.04 4.90
N LYS A 184 -6.57 -5.02 4.13
CA LYS A 184 -7.46 -6.18 4.04
C LYS A 184 -6.81 -7.37 3.33
N GLY A 185 -6.06 -7.12 2.26
CA GLY A 185 -5.50 -8.09 1.34
C GLY A 185 -6.14 -7.99 -0.04
N ALA A 186 -5.35 -8.18 -1.11
CA ALA A 186 -5.77 -7.93 -2.48
C ALA A 186 -5.55 -9.12 -3.43
N TYR A 187 -4.73 -10.10 -3.05
CA TYR A 187 -4.41 -11.24 -3.90
C TYR A 187 -5.49 -12.32 -3.87
N ASN A 188 -5.47 -13.17 -4.87
CA ASN A 188 -6.42 -14.28 -4.98
C ASN A 188 -5.84 -15.51 -4.31
N GLU A 189 -6.09 -15.64 -3.01
CA GLU A 189 -5.64 -16.76 -2.20
C GLU A 189 -6.74 -17.81 -1.99
N PRO A 190 -6.39 -19.08 -1.89
CA PRO A 190 -7.36 -20.13 -1.63
C PRO A 190 -7.90 -20.07 -0.18
N PRO A 191 -9.07 -20.69 0.10
CA PRO A 191 -9.74 -20.61 1.41
C PRO A 191 -8.91 -21.18 2.57
N GLU A 192 -7.97 -22.07 2.29
CA GLU A 192 -7.06 -22.67 3.29
C GLU A 192 -6.03 -21.65 3.80
N ILE A 193 -5.77 -20.62 3.03
CA ILE A 193 -4.78 -19.55 3.32
C ILE A 193 -5.46 -18.29 3.79
N ALA A 194 -6.62 -17.92 3.22
CA ALA A 194 -7.28 -16.65 3.46
C ALA A 194 -8.78 -16.76 3.69
N PHE A 195 -9.34 -15.86 4.49
CA PHE A 195 -10.78 -15.76 4.70
C PHE A 195 -11.51 -15.47 3.38
N ALA A 196 -12.48 -16.33 3.03
CA ALA A 196 -13.23 -16.21 1.79
C ALA A 196 -14.35 -15.15 1.87
N ARG A 197 -14.94 -14.94 3.05
CA ARG A 197 -16.07 -14.03 3.23
C ARG A 197 -15.58 -12.65 3.68
N LYS A 198 -16.13 -11.61 3.06
CA LYS A 198 -15.81 -10.21 3.41
C LYS A 198 -15.99 -9.92 4.91
N GLN A 199 -17.04 -10.45 5.52
CA GLN A 199 -17.31 -10.24 6.93
C GLN A 199 -16.19 -10.78 7.83
N ASP A 200 -15.66 -11.97 7.53
CA ASP A 200 -14.57 -12.57 8.30
C ASP A 200 -13.28 -11.75 8.17
N VAL A 201 -13.01 -11.23 6.96
CA VAL A 201 -11.90 -10.31 6.71
C VAL A 201 -12.06 -9.00 7.51
N ASP A 202 -13.26 -8.44 7.55
CA ASP A 202 -13.54 -7.20 8.28
C ASP A 202 -13.40 -7.41 9.81
N GLU A 203 -13.85 -8.54 10.35
CA GLU A 203 -13.67 -8.85 11.77
C GLU A 203 -12.22 -9.18 12.12
N SER A 204 -11.49 -9.90 11.25
CA SER A 204 -10.05 -10.09 11.40
C SER A 204 -9.31 -8.75 11.40
N TYR A 205 -9.60 -7.87 10.43
CA TYR A 205 -9.01 -6.54 10.35
C TYR A 205 -9.26 -5.71 11.62
N PHE A 206 -10.50 -5.72 12.12
CA PHE A 206 -10.84 -5.01 13.35
C PHE A 206 -10.14 -5.60 14.57
N GLY A 207 -10.08 -6.94 14.67
CA GLY A 207 -9.37 -7.64 15.75
C GLY A 207 -7.88 -7.33 15.81
N LEU A 208 -7.21 -7.41 14.63
CA LEU A 208 -5.80 -7.06 14.48
C LEU A 208 -5.55 -5.57 14.76
N GLY A 209 -6.44 -4.69 14.28
CA GLY A 209 -6.34 -3.25 14.54
C GLY A 209 -6.40 -2.92 16.03
N LYS A 210 -7.29 -3.58 16.79
CA LYS A 210 -7.34 -3.44 18.26
C LYS A 210 -6.04 -3.90 18.92
N GLN A 211 -5.48 -5.03 18.46
CA GLN A 211 -4.22 -5.54 18.97
C GLN A 211 -3.06 -4.56 18.70
N MET A 212 -2.97 -3.98 17.50
CA MET A 212 -1.98 -2.96 17.16
C MET A 212 -2.10 -1.70 18.02
N LEU A 213 -3.32 -1.21 18.26
CA LEU A 213 -3.56 -0.04 19.12
C LEU A 213 -3.13 -0.32 20.55
N ARG A 214 -3.51 -1.47 21.13
CA ARG A 214 -3.08 -1.85 22.48
C ARG A 214 -1.55 -1.96 22.58
N ALA A 215 -0.92 -2.63 21.60
CA ALA A 215 0.53 -2.71 21.53
C ALA A 215 1.19 -1.33 21.41
N LYS A 216 0.59 -0.39 20.69
CA LYS A 216 1.06 1.00 20.63
C LYS A 216 1.00 1.68 21.99
N LYS A 217 -0.05 1.48 22.76
CA LYS A 217 -0.18 1.99 24.14
C LYS A 217 0.90 1.44 25.07
N GLU A 218 1.27 0.17 24.87
CA GLU A 218 2.34 -0.53 25.59
C GLU A 218 3.75 -0.26 25.01
N ASN A 219 3.84 0.63 24.02
CA ASN A 219 5.07 0.96 23.30
C ASN A 219 5.72 -0.24 22.55
N CYS A 220 4.91 -1.23 22.20
CA CYS A 220 5.30 -2.41 21.41
C CYS A 220 4.96 -2.27 19.91
N CYS A 221 4.39 -1.14 19.47
CA CYS A 221 4.16 -0.79 18.07
C CYS A 221 4.47 0.70 17.88
N LEU A 222 5.44 1.05 17.02
CA LEU A 222 5.84 2.44 16.80
C LEU A 222 4.77 3.21 16.06
N ARG A 223 4.29 2.67 14.95
CA ARG A 223 3.22 3.26 14.13
C ARG A 223 2.15 2.23 13.84
N ALA A 224 0.90 2.60 14.05
CA ALA A 224 -0.27 1.82 13.69
C ALA A 224 -0.99 2.53 12.53
N ALA A 225 -0.79 2.03 11.31
CA ALA A 225 -1.38 2.58 10.10
C ALA A 225 -2.47 1.64 9.57
N PHE A 226 -3.65 2.19 9.28
CA PHE A 226 -4.82 1.46 8.82
C PHE A 226 -5.10 1.75 7.35
N GLY A 227 -4.64 0.84 6.47
CA GLY A 227 -4.79 0.93 5.02
C GLY A 227 -6.15 0.40 4.56
N THR A 228 -7.18 1.24 4.52
CA THR A 228 -8.51 0.83 4.06
C THR A 228 -9.34 2.01 3.55
N HIS A 229 -10.26 1.73 2.62
CA HIS A 229 -11.28 2.69 2.14
C HIS A 229 -12.67 2.44 2.76
N ASP A 230 -12.76 1.51 3.71
CA ASP A 230 -14.00 1.15 4.39
C ASP A 230 -14.26 2.10 5.55
N VAL A 231 -15.06 3.13 5.31
CA VAL A 231 -15.36 4.19 6.27
C VAL A 231 -16.00 3.64 7.55
N ALA A 232 -16.85 2.61 7.44
CA ALA A 232 -17.45 1.99 8.63
C ALA A 232 -16.40 1.32 9.51
N LEU A 233 -15.42 0.67 8.91
CA LEU A 233 -14.33 0.01 9.63
C LEU A 233 -13.37 1.03 10.26
N ILE A 234 -13.07 2.13 9.55
CA ILE A 234 -12.31 3.26 10.10
C ILE A 234 -13.02 3.83 11.32
N HIS A 235 -14.32 4.07 11.22
CA HIS A 235 -15.10 4.58 12.33
C HIS A 235 -15.11 3.62 13.53
N ARG A 236 -15.28 2.31 13.32
CA ARG A 236 -15.20 1.29 14.40
C ARG A 236 -13.84 1.34 15.12
N LEU A 237 -12.73 1.46 14.36
CA LEU A 237 -11.39 1.59 14.95
C LEU A 237 -11.19 2.90 15.69
N ALA A 238 -11.70 4.02 15.16
CA ALA A 238 -11.63 5.32 15.81
C ALA A 238 -12.42 5.36 17.13
N CYS A 239 -13.61 4.76 17.17
CA CYS A 239 -14.39 4.61 18.40
C CYS A 239 -13.63 3.78 19.44
N PHE A 240 -13.04 2.65 19.02
CA PHE A 240 -12.22 1.82 19.91
C PHE A 240 -10.98 2.59 20.42
N ALA A 241 -10.26 3.27 19.54
CA ALA A 241 -9.09 4.06 19.90
C ALA A 241 -9.45 5.16 20.92
N SER A 242 -10.57 5.88 20.69
CA SER A 242 -11.07 6.89 21.62
C SER A 242 -11.41 6.30 22.99
N ALA A 243 -12.06 5.13 23.04
CA ALA A 243 -12.37 4.43 24.29
C ALA A 243 -11.12 3.97 25.05
N GLU A 244 -10.03 3.65 24.34
CA GLU A 244 -8.73 3.33 24.93
C GLU A 244 -7.89 4.57 25.27
N GLY A 245 -8.40 5.79 25.05
CA GLY A 245 -7.75 7.05 25.41
C GLY A 245 -6.78 7.62 24.35
N PHE A 246 -6.80 7.11 23.12
CA PHE A 246 -6.02 7.66 22.02
C PHE A 246 -6.58 8.97 21.50
N ALA A 247 -5.71 9.93 21.18
CA ALA A 247 -6.07 11.09 20.39
C ALA A 247 -6.17 10.71 18.89
N LYS A 248 -6.90 11.50 18.11
CA LYS A 248 -7.11 11.27 16.67
C LYS A 248 -5.81 11.17 15.85
N LYS A 249 -4.73 11.81 16.30
CA LYS A 249 -3.41 11.81 15.65
C LYS A 249 -2.53 10.62 16.02
N ASP A 250 -2.92 9.79 16.98
CA ASP A 250 -2.06 8.74 17.52
C ASP A 250 -2.02 7.48 16.63
N PHE A 251 -2.89 7.39 15.66
CA PHE A 251 -2.90 6.35 14.63
C PHE A 251 -3.16 6.96 13.25
N GLU A 252 -2.91 6.19 12.21
CA GLU A 252 -2.95 6.68 10.84
C GLU A 252 -4.02 5.97 10.04
N VAL A 253 -4.69 6.72 9.15
CA VAL A 253 -5.55 6.17 8.12
C VAL A 253 -4.88 6.38 6.78
N GLN A 254 -4.62 5.29 6.05
CA GLN A 254 -3.98 5.32 4.75
C GLN A 254 -4.95 4.88 3.65
N MET A 255 -5.07 5.68 2.60
CA MET A 255 -5.95 5.42 1.46
C MET A 255 -5.19 5.56 0.15
N LEU A 256 -5.70 4.96 -0.92
CA LEU A 256 -5.15 5.16 -2.25
C LEU A 256 -5.55 6.53 -2.81
N TYR A 257 -4.68 7.10 -3.62
CA TYR A 257 -4.94 8.34 -4.36
C TYR A 257 -6.26 8.25 -5.15
N GLY A 258 -7.06 9.29 -5.06
CA GLY A 258 -8.31 9.41 -5.80
C GLY A 258 -9.52 8.63 -5.26
N ILE A 259 -9.33 7.77 -4.24
CA ILE A 259 -10.41 7.00 -3.63
C ILE A 259 -10.84 7.68 -2.32
N GLN A 260 -12.17 7.89 -2.13
CA GLN A 260 -12.72 8.51 -0.91
C GLN A 260 -12.11 9.88 -0.58
N ARG A 261 -11.87 10.74 -1.59
CA ARG A 261 -11.23 12.06 -1.40
C ARG A 261 -11.88 12.90 -0.31
N ALA A 262 -13.22 12.94 -0.30
CA ALA A 262 -13.95 13.69 0.73
C ALA A 262 -13.66 13.17 2.15
N GLU A 263 -13.53 11.86 2.31
CA GLU A 263 -13.20 11.24 3.60
C GLU A 263 -11.74 11.51 4.01
N GLN A 264 -10.79 11.47 3.06
CA GLN A 264 -9.40 11.85 3.32
C GLN A 264 -9.32 13.29 3.87
N GLU A 265 -10.03 14.21 3.22
CA GLU A 265 -10.07 15.64 3.60
C GLU A 265 -10.79 15.83 4.93
N ARG A 266 -11.89 15.12 5.18
CA ARG A 266 -12.61 15.15 6.45
C ARG A 266 -11.72 14.70 7.60
N LEU A 267 -11.06 13.54 7.47
CA LEU A 267 -10.14 13.00 8.49
C LEU A 267 -9.02 14.00 8.80
N ALA A 268 -8.38 14.56 7.79
CA ALA A 268 -7.32 15.56 7.98
C ALA A 268 -7.83 16.85 8.64
N SER A 269 -9.04 17.33 8.28
CA SER A 269 -9.66 18.52 8.87
C SER A 269 -10.01 18.31 10.34
N GLU A 270 -10.37 17.09 10.72
CA GLU A 270 -10.68 16.71 12.11
C GLU A 270 -9.43 16.41 12.96
N GLY A 271 -8.23 16.55 12.41
CA GLY A 271 -6.96 16.32 13.11
C GLY A 271 -6.51 14.86 13.18
N CYS A 272 -7.09 13.98 12.35
CA CYS A 272 -6.57 12.63 12.16
C CYS A 272 -5.33 12.64 11.27
N THR A 273 -4.41 11.72 11.49
CA THR A 273 -3.28 11.49 10.57
C THR A 273 -3.80 10.76 9.33
N SER A 274 -4.05 11.53 8.25
CA SER A 274 -4.50 11.01 6.96
C SER A 274 -3.33 10.97 5.99
N ILE A 275 -3.09 9.83 5.36
CA ILE A 275 -2.00 9.62 4.42
C ILE A 275 -2.55 8.99 3.14
N VAL A 276 -2.01 9.40 2.00
CA VAL A 276 -2.42 8.92 0.68
C VAL A 276 -1.27 8.20 0.00
N LEU A 277 -1.50 6.95 -0.39
CA LEU A 277 -0.56 6.22 -1.23
C LEU A 277 -0.74 6.66 -2.67
N VAL A 278 0.30 7.27 -3.21
CA VAL A 278 0.41 7.82 -4.56
C VAL A 278 1.18 6.83 -5.42
N ALA A 279 0.46 6.07 -6.23
CA ALA A 279 1.06 5.18 -7.22
C ALA A 279 1.35 5.95 -8.51
N TYR A 280 2.49 5.69 -9.15
CA TYR A 280 2.89 6.24 -10.45
C TYR A 280 3.77 5.25 -11.19
N GLY A 281 4.03 5.47 -12.47
CA GLY A 281 4.81 4.59 -13.34
C GLY A 281 3.99 4.12 -14.55
N ASP A 282 4.67 3.64 -15.56
CA ASP A 282 4.10 3.21 -16.84
C ASP A 282 3.46 1.81 -16.79
N TYR A 283 3.77 1.02 -15.76
CA TYR A 283 3.22 -0.33 -15.57
C TYR A 283 1.88 -0.34 -14.80
N TRP A 284 1.01 0.64 -15.08
CA TRP A 284 -0.21 0.86 -14.31
C TRP A 284 -1.37 -0.10 -14.64
N TYR A 285 -1.37 -0.75 -15.80
CA TYR A 285 -2.53 -1.53 -16.26
C TYR A 285 -2.88 -2.70 -15.32
N PRO A 286 -1.97 -3.60 -14.89
CA PRO A 286 -2.29 -4.68 -13.95
C PRO A 286 -2.78 -4.14 -12.59
N TRP A 287 -2.16 -3.07 -12.11
CA TRP A 287 -2.56 -2.40 -10.87
C TRP A 287 -3.98 -1.84 -10.98
N PHE A 288 -4.30 -1.16 -12.08
CA PHE A 288 -5.61 -0.57 -12.31
C PHE A 288 -6.72 -1.63 -12.42
N VAL A 289 -6.49 -2.72 -13.13
CA VAL A 289 -7.48 -3.80 -13.26
C VAL A 289 -7.74 -4.48 -11.92
N ARG A 290 -6.73 -4.64 -11.04
CA ARG A 290 -6.94 -5.10 -9.66
C ARG A 290 -7.86 -4.15 -8.88
N ARG A 291 -7.69 -2.83 -9.03
CA ARG A 291 -8.60 -1.82 -8.39
C ARG A 291 -10.05 -1.93 -8.88
N LEU A 292 -10.24 -2.22 -10.17
CA LEU A 292 -11.58 -2.49 -10.71
C LEU A 292 -12.21 -3.77 -10.13
N ALA A 293 -11.40 -4.81 -9.95
CA ALA A 293 -11.84 -6.08 -9.38
C ALA A 293 -12.29 -5.96 -7.90
N GLU A 294 -11.74 -5.02 -7.15
CA GLU A 294 -12.12 -4.75 -5.76
C GLU A 294 -13.48 -4.05 -5.62
N ARG A 295 -13.91 -3.29 -6.64
CA ARG A 295 -15.20 -2.57 -6.65
C ARG A 295 -15.90 -2.72 -8.00
N PRO A 296 -16.74 -3.74 -8.15
CA PRO A 296 -17.50 -3.96 -9.39
C PRO A 296 -18.39 -2.78 -9.82
N ALA A 297 -18.83 -1.93 -8.88
CA ALA A 297 -19.56 -0.71 -9.19
C ALA A 297 -18.73 0.27 -10.04
N ASN A 298 -17.40 0.30 -9.89
CA ASN A 298 -16.53 1.11 -10.74
C ASN A 298 -16.47 0.57 -12.17
N LEU A 299 -16.62 -0.75 -12.34
CA LEU A 299 -16.69 -1.38 -13.67
C LEU A 299 -17.96 -1.00 -14.40
N TRP A 300 -19.11 -0.98 -13.72
CA TRP A 300 -20.38 -0.55 -14.29
C TRP A 300 -20.32 0.91 -14.77
N PHE A 301 -19.70 1.78 -13.99
CA PHE A 301 -19.46 3.17 -14.37
C PHE A 301 -18.57 3.28 -15.61
N MET A 302 -17.53 2.46 -15.73
CA MET A 302 -16.69 2.39 -16.92
C MET A 302 -17.45 1.92 -18.14
N VAL A 303 -18.17 0.80 -18.03
CA VAL A 303 -18.95 0.20 -19.12
C VAL A 303 -19.99 1.21 -19.63
N ARG A 304 -20.71 1.85 -18.74
CA ARG A 304 -21.72 2.86 -19.10
C ARG A 304 -21.12 4.04 -19.86
N ASN A 305 -19.91 4.47 -19.52
CA ASN A 305 -19.24 5.59 -20.20
C ASN A 305 -18.57 5.18 -21.53
N VAL A 306 -18.29 3.88 -21.74
CA VAL A 306 -17.84 3.35 -23.04
C VAL A 306 -18.95 3.39 -24.09
N PHE A 307 -20.20 3.11 -23.66
CA PHE A 307 -21.34 3.10 -24.57
C PHE A 307 -22.06 4.45 -24.67
N ALA A 308 -21.61 5.48 -23.91
CA ALA A 308 -22.16 6.84 -23.94
C ALA A 308 -21.25 7.83 -24.70
N ALA A 309 -20.14 7.36 -25.30
CA ALA A 309 -19.25 8.07 -26.19
C ALA A 309 -19.28 7.44 -27.58
#